data_c744a93487ab5e2a966b533ab6d6f23c
#
_entry.id   c744a93487ab5e2a966b533ab6d6f23c
#
_cell.length_a   1.000
_cell.length_b   1.000
_cell.length_c   1.000
_cell.angle_alpha   90.00
_cell.angle_beta   90.00
_cell.angle_gamma   90.00
#
_symmetry.space_group_name_H-M   'P 1'
#
loop_
_entity.id
_entity.type
_entity.pdbx_description
1 polymer ?
#
loop_
_entity_poly.entity_id
_entity_poly.type
_entity_poly.pdbx_seq_one_letter_code
_entity_poly.pdbx_strand_id
1 'polypeptide(L)'
;MLSILRKARLKDKEMRVLMLGLDNAGKTTIVKKIMNEDVNSVSPTLGFIIKTIEYEGYKLNIWDVGGQKTLRTYWKNYFEKTDTLIWVVDATDRERTDDCRRELDGLLLEEARLPNSLSPALLVFKNKSDVPGAMGDDEIRQGLQLDSITTHKWTIMACSGMTGQNLEEGLRWVIQDARDRLFLF
;
A
#
# COMPACT_ATOMS: atom_id res chain seq x y z
N MET A 1 -16.79 -13.14 12.47
CA MET A 1 -17.01 -13.73 11.13
C MET A 1 -15.94 -13.28 10.12
N LEU A 2 -15.68 -11.98 9.94
CA LEU A 2 -14.65 -11.45 9.01
C LEU A 2 -13.23 -11.97 9.31
N SER A 3 -12.85 -12.12 10.57
CA SER A 3 -11.55 -12.68 10.96
C SER A 3 -11.36 -14.13 10.54
N ILE A 4 -12.42 -14.94 10.59
CA ILE A 4 -12.39 -16.35 10.18
C ILE A 4 -12.21 -16.47 8.66
N LEU A 5 -12.94 -15.68 7.89
CA LEU A 5 -12.82 -15.64 6.43
C LEU A 5 -11.45 -15.15 5.98
N ARG A 6 -10.88 -14.17 6.69
CA ARG A 6 -9.54 -13.67 6.42
C ARG A 6 -8.49 -14.75 6.70
N LYS A 7 -8.59 -15.46 7.82
CA LYS A 7 -7.71 -16.58 8.14
C LYS A 7 -7.81 -17.70 7.10
N ALA A 8 -8.99 -18.05 6.65
CA ALA A 8 -9.19 -19.07 5.61
C ALA A 8 -8.46 -18.68 4.32
N ARG A 9 -8.64 -17.44 3.84
CA ARG A 9 -7.93 -16.95 2.64
C ARG A 9 -6.41 -17.00 2.79
N LEU A 10 -5.88 -16.56 3.94
CA LEU A 10 -4.44 -16.59 4.18
C LEU A 10 -3.89 -18.03 4.22
N LYS A 11 -4.67 -19.00 4.74
CA LYS A 11 -4.32 -20.43 4.66
C LYS A 11 -4.30 -20.94 3.22
N ASP A 12 -5.23 -20.45 2.40
CA ASP A 12 -5.28 -20.76 0.96
C ASP A 12 -4.25 -19.96 0.16
N LYS A 13 -3.35 -19.21 0.85
CA LYS A 13 -2.33 -18.34 0.25
C LYS A 13 -2.91 -17.28 -0.68
N GLU A 14 -4.09 -16.81 -0.40
CA GLU A 14 -4.74 -15.72 -1.10
C GLU A 14 -4.77 -14.47 -0.20
N MET A 15 -4.29 -13.34 -0.74
CA MET A 15 -4.22 -12.07 -0.03
C MET A 15 -4.88 -10.95 -0.80
N ARG A 16 -5.53 -10.05 -0.08
CA ARG A 16 -6.03 -8.80 -0.62
C ARG A 16 -5.11 -7.66 -0.19
N VAL A 17 -4.50 -7.03 -1.18
CA VAL A 17 -3.59 -5.90 -1.02
C VAL A 17 -4.29 -4.64 -1.54
N LEU A 18 -4.45 -3.64 -0.69
CA LEU A 18 -5.01 -2.35 -1.07
C LEU A 18 -3.87 -1.36 -1.32
N MET A 19 -3.81 -0.76 -2.49
CA MET A 19 -2.78 0.21 -2.86
C MET A 19 -3.40 1.61 -2.96
N LEU A 20 -3.02 2.47 -2.05
CA LEU A 20 -3.50 3.85 -1.92
C LEU A 20 -2.35 4.86 -1.90
N GLY A 21 -2.67 6.11 -1.99
CA GLY A 21 -1.75 7.24 -2.02
C GLY A 21 -2.32 8.36 -2.89
N LEU A 22 -1.74 9.53 -2.81
CA LEU A 22 -2.20 10.68 -3.58
C LEU A 22 -2.15 10.40 -5.09
N ASP A 23 -2.84 11.21 -5.86
CA ASP A 23 -2.71 11.20 -7.32
C ASP A 23 -1.25 11.48 -7.72
N ASN A 24 -0.84 10.90 -8.84
CA ASN A 24 0.53 10.95 -9.35
C ASN A 24 1.63 10.32 -8.44
N ALA A 25 1.26 9.60 -7.37
CA ALA A 25 2.25 8.91 -6.54
C ALA A 25 2.91 7.71 -7.26
N GLY A 26 2.34 7.24 -8.36
CA GLY A 26 2.89 6.17 -9.19
C GLY A 26 2.35 4.77 -8.84
N LYS A 27 1.19 4.66 -8.20
CA LYS A 27 0.55 3.38 -7.84
C LYS A 27 0.40 2.46 -9.05
N THR A 28 -0.28 2.91 -10.08
CA THR A 28 -0.49 2.15 -11.31
C THR A 28 0.81 1.78 -12.01
N THR A 29 1.80 2.67 -11.98
CA THR A 29 3.14 2.41 -12.52
C THR A 29 3.80 1.24 -11.79
N ILE A 30 3.71 1.21 -10.46
CA ILE A 30 4.23 0.11 -9.64
C ILE A 30 3.55 -1.21 -10.02
N VAL A 31 2.22 -1.25 -10.10
CA VAL A 31 1.47 -2.46 -10.46
C VAL A 31 1.86 -2.95 -11.85
N LYS A 32 1.91 -2.06 -12.84
CA LYS A 32 2.34 -2.40 -14.20
C LYS A 32 3.78 -2.95 -14.21
N LYS A 33 4.69 -2.33 -13.46
CA LYS A 33 6.08 -2.79 -13.38
C LYS A 33 6.21 -4.19 -12.81
N ILE A 34 5.49 -4.48 -11.73
CA ILE A 34 5.46 -5.81 -11.11
C ILE A 34 4.92 -6.85 -12.12
N MET A 35 3.96 -6.48 -12.94
CA MET A 35 3.36 -7.35 -13.95
C MET A 35 4.14 -7.40 -15.27
N ASN A 36 5.29 -6.74 -15.37
CA ASN A 36 6.06 -6.60 -16.61
C ASN A 36 5.26 -5.98 -17.77
N GLU A 37 4.30 -5.10 -17.46
CA GLU A 37 3.56 -4.32 -18.43
C GLU A 37 4.32 -3.03 -18.78
N ASP A 38 3.95 -2.37 -19.90
CA ASP A 38 4.55 -1.07 -20.28
C ASP A 38 4.19 0.03 -19.28
N VAL A 39 5.21 0.67 -18.72
CA VAL A 39 5.08 1.76 -17.74
C VAL A 39 5.15 3.16 -18.37
N ASN A 40 5.44 3.27 -19.67
CA ASN A 40 5.61 4.56 -20.33
C ASN A 40 4.26 5.25 -20.65
N SER A 41 3.19 4.49 -20.64
CA SER A 41 1.83 4.99 -20.88
C SER A 41 0.91 4.69 -19.69
N VAL A 42 0.92 5.58 -18.70
CA VAL A 42 0.02 5.48 -17.54
C VAL A 42 -0.91 6.67 -17.51
N SER A 43 -2.21 6.42 -17.59
CA SER A 43 -3.25 7.42 -17.38
C SER A 43 -3.72 7.41 -15.93
N PRO A 44 -4.25 8.52 -15.40
CA PRO A 44 -4.87 8.55 -14.08
C PRO A 44 -5.96 7.49 -13.94
N THR A 45 -5.92 6.71 -12.86
CA THR A 45 -6.92 5.67 -12.59
C THR A 45 -8.24 6.31 -12.18
N LEU A 46 -9.27 6.12 -12.97
CA LEU A 46 -10.63 6.55 -12.67
C LEU A 46 -11.36 5.40 -11.96
N GLY A 47 -11.52 5.54 -10.64
CA GLY A 47 -12.08 4.48 -9.81
C GLY A 47 -11.00 3.54 -9.27
N PHE A 48 -11.06 2.26 -9.63
CA PHE A 48 -10.08 1.25 -9.19
C PHE A 48 -9.81 0.21 -10.28
N ILE A 49 -8.65 -0.44 -10.19
CA ILE A 49 -8.28 -1.56 -11.03
C ILE A 49 -7.83 -2.71 -10.13
N ILE A 50 -8.31 -3.93 -10.38
CA ILE A 50 -7.88 -5.13 -9.66
C ILE A 50 -6.92 -5.90 -10.55
N LYS A 51 -5.73 -6.19 -10.03
CA LYS A 51 -4.73 -7.04 -10.68
C LYS A 51 -4.36 -8.19 -9.75
N THR A 52 -4.29 -9.38 -10.28
CA THR A 52 -3.87 -10.56 -9.53
C THR A 52 -2.47 -10.96 -9.94
N ILE A 53 -1.59 -11.13 -8.96
CA ILE A 53 -0.19 -11.53 -9.14
C ILE A 53 0.04 -12.80 -8.35
N GLU A 54 0.71 -13.77 -8.95
CA GLU A 54 1.24 -14.93 -8.23
C GLU A 54 2.70 -14.69 -7.89
N TYR A 55 3.01 -14.68 -6.59
CA TYR A 55 4.36 -14.46 -6.10
C TYR A 55 4.66 -15.38 -4.91
N GLU A 56 5.78 -16.14 -4.97
CA GLU A 56 6.17 -17.13 -3.97
C GLU A 56 5.04 -18.09 -3.53
N GLY A 57 4.20 -18.49 -4.48
CA GLY A 57 3.06 -19.38 -4.22
C GLY A 57 1.87 -18.71 -3.54
N TYR A 58 1.89 -17.38 -3.37
CA TYR A 58 0.76 -16.58 -2.91
C TYR A 58 0.07 -15.90 -4.08
N LYS A 59 -1.25 -15.82 -4.00
CA LYS A 59 -2.10 -15.08 -4.92
C LYS A 59 -2.43 -13.73 -4.33
N LEU A 60 -1.82 -12.67 -4.86
CA LEU A 60 -2.00 -11.30 -4.40
C LEU A 60 -3.01 -10.57 -5.27
N ASN A 61 -4.18 -10.28 -4.73
CA ASN A 61 -5.20 -9.47 -5.39
C ASN A 61 -4.96 -8.00 -5.03
N ILE A 62 -4.31 -7.27 -5.92
CA ILE A 62 -3.94 -5.86 -5.71
C ILE A 62 -5.06 -4.97 -6.22
N TRP A 63 -5.60 -4.14 -5.33
CA TRP A 63 -6.59 -3.12 -5.62
C TRP A 63 -5.88 -1.77 -5.74
N ASP A 64 -5.62 -1.35 -6.97
CA ASP A 64 -5.06 -0.04 -7.30
C ASP A 64 -6.21 0.97 -7.39
N VAL A 65 -6.31 1.87 -6.41
CA VAL A 65 -7.42 2.83 -6.29
C VAL A 65 -6.91 4.23 -6.62
N GLY A 66 -7.70 4.97 -7.40
CA GLY A 66 -7.40 6.34 -7.81
C GLY A 66 -7.14 7.27 -6.61
N GLY A 67 -6.10 8.11 -6.75
CA GLY A 67 -5.63 9.04 -5.71
C GLY A 67 -6.21 10.45 -5.79
N GLN A 68 -7.06 10.75 -6.80
CA GLN A 68 -7.68 12.05 -6.96
C GLN A 68 -8.54 12.41 -5.74
N LYS A 69 -8.54 13.67 -5.36
CA LYS A 69 -9.21 14.18 -4.15
C LYS A 69 -10.68 13.75 -4.07
N THR A 70 -11.38 13.73 -5.20
CA THR A 70 -12.78 13.31 -5.28
C THR A 70 -13.02 11.83 -5.01
N LEU A 71 -11.99 10.97 -5.15
CA LEU A 71 -12.09 9.53 -4.95
C LEU A 71 -11.70 9.10 -3.53
N ARG A 72 -10.98 9.93 -2.78
CA ARG A 72 -10.43 9.57 -1.46
C ARG A 72 -11.51 9.26 -0.42
N THR A 73 -12.68 9.88 -0.53
CA THR A 73 -13.82 9.61 0.36
C THR A 73 -14.33 8.17 0.28
N TYR A 74 -14.03 7.47 -0.81
CA TYR A 74 -14.41 6.07 -1.00
C TYR A 74 -13.36 5.07 -0.51
N TRP A 75 -12.16 5.50 -0.17
CA TRP A 75 -11.06 4.62 0.23
C TRP A 75 -11.41 3.72 1.40
N LYS A 76 -12.13 4.25 2.40
CA LYS A 76 -12.60 3.49 3.56
C LYS A 76 -13.44 2.25 3.22
N ASN A 77 -14.14 2.26 2.09
CA ASN A 77 -15.01 1.17 1.69
C ASN A 77 -14.22 -0.10 1.31
N TYR A 78 -12.92 0.04 1.05
CA TYR A 78 -12.06 -1.08 0.65
C TYR A 78 -11.33 -1.75 1.82
N PHE A 79 -11.35 -1.13 3.01
CA PHE A 79 -10.57 -1.59 4.16
C PHE A 79 -11.04 -2.91 4.77
N GLU A 80 -12.33 -3.14 4.89
CA GLU A 80 -12.93 -4.26 5.64
C GLU A 80 -12.38 -5.64 5.29
N LYS A 81 -11.85 -5.80 4.08
CA LYS A 81 -11.35 -7.08 3.57
C LYS A 81 -9.87 -7.02 3.20
N THR A 82 -9.17 -5.99 3.63
CA THR A 82 -7.76 -5.75 3.30
C THR A 82 -6.85 -6.50 4.27
N ASP A 83 -5.88 -7.23 3.73
CA ASP A 83 -4.87 -7.92 4.51
C ASP A 83 -3.62 -7.05 4.71
N THR A 84 -3.28 -6.26 3.69
CA THR A 84 -2.16 -5.33 3.72
C THR A 84 -2.52 -4.05 2.98
N LEU A 85 -2.20 -2.90 3.57
CA LEU A 85 -2.25 -1.60 2.94
C LEU A 85 -0.84 -1.25 2.42
N ILE A 86 -0.73 -0.97 1.12
CA ILE A 86 0.44 -0.33 0.54
C ILE A 86 0.10 1.15 0.35
N TRP A 87 0.80 2.00 1.09
CA TRP A 87 0.70 3.45 0.97
C TRP A 87 1.84 3.98 0.11
N VAL A 88 1.51 4.54 -1.06
CA VAL A 88 2.52 5.02 -2.02
C VAL A 88 2.70 6.51 -1.89
N VAL A 89 3.94 6.92 -1.63
CA VAL A 89 4.36 8.31 -1.47
C VAL A 89 5.24 8.71 -2.65
N ASP A 90 4.96 9.84 -3.27
CA ASP A 90 5.86 10.46 -4.22
C ASP A 90 7.02 11.14 -3.46
N ALA A 91 8.20 10.55 -3.51
CA ALA A 91 9.37 11.09 -2.80
C ALA A 91 9.90 12.41 -3.40
N THR A 92 9.38 12.83 -4.54
CA THR A 92 9.74 14.11 -5.16
C THR A 92 8.79 15.26 -4.81
N ASP A 93 7.66 14.96 -4.19
CA ASP A 93 6.58 15.90 -3.93
C ASP A 93 6.55 16.36 -2.46
N ARG A 94 7.50 17.22 -2.10
CA ARG A 94 7.59 17.79 -0.75
C ARG A 94 6.39 18.66 -0.38
N GLU A 95 5.81 19.33 -1.38
CA GLU A 95 4.72 20.27 -1.14
C GLU A 95 3.47 19.59 -0.61
N ARG A 96 3.20 18.36 -1.04
CA ARG A 96 2.01 17.60 -0.61
C ARG A 96 2.27 16.60 0.51
N THR A 97 3.41 16.66 1.18
CA THR A 97 3.71 15.75 2.30
C THR A 97 2.66 15.85 3.42
N ASP A 98 2.23 17.05 3.77
CA ASP A 98 1.19 17.26 4.79
C ASP A 98 -0.19 16.74 4.35
N ASP A 99 -0.55 16.89 3.08
CA ASP A 99 -1.76 16.29 2.52
C ASP A 99 -1.68 14.77 2.59
N CYS A 100 -0.55 14.22 2.20
CA CYS A 100 -0.28 12.78 2.25
C CYS A 100 -0.44 12.24 3.67
N ARG A 101 0.13 12.92 4.67
CA ARG A 101 0.00 12.58 6.09
C ARG A 101 -1.46 12.61 6.55
N ARG A 102 -2.17 13.71 6.30
CA ARG A 102 -3.58 13.86 6.72
C ARG A 102 -4.49 12.78 6.16
N GLU A 103 -4.29 12.41 4.90
CA GLU A 103 -5.08 11.34 4.26
C GLU A 103 -4.75 9.97 4.88
N LEU A 104 -3.48 9.68 5.15
CA LEU A 104 -3.08 8.43 5.81
C LEU A 104 -3.64 8.36 7.24
N ASP A 105 -3.46 9.40 8.04
CA ASP A 105 -3.96 9.47 9.43
C ASP A 105 -5.48 9.28 9.50
N GLY A 106 -6.21 9.99 8.64
CA GLY A 106 -7.67 9.88 8.56
C GLY A 106 -8.13 8.47 8.21
N LEU A 107 -7.42 7.83 7.31
CA LEU A 107 -7.70 6.49 6.85
C LEU A 107 -7.46 5.43 7.94
N LEU A 108 -6.31 5.48 8.63
CA LEU A 108 -5.99 4.58 9.74
C LEU A 108 -6.93 4.77 10.93
N LEU A 109 -7.37 6.02 11.19
CA LEU A 109 -8.35 6.31 12.22
C LEU A 109 -9.73 5.71 11.92
N GLU A 110 -10.18 5.79 10.68
CA GLU A 110 -11.45 5.17 10.24
C GLU A 110 -11.38 3.65 10.32
N GLU A 111 -10.26 3.03 9.94
CA GLU A 111 -10.04 1.59 10.05
C GLU A 111 -10.11 1.14 11.51
N ALA A 112 -9.43 1.83 12.42
CA ALA A 112 -9.42 1.51 13.84
C ALA A 112 -10.81 1.54 14.51
N ARG A 113 -11.79 2.18 13.89
CA ARG A 113 -13.19 2.22 14.36
C ARG A 113 -14.02 1.02 13.90
N LEU A 114 -13.51 0.21 12.97
CA LEU A 114 -14.23 -0.95 12.48
C LEU A 114 -14.26 -2.05 13.55
N PRO A 115 -15.45 -2.60 13.90
CA PRO A 115 -15.54 -3.65 14.91
C PRO A 115 -14.86 -4.93 14.42
N ASN A 116 -14.03 -5.53 15.27
CA ASN A 116 -13.31 -6.79 14.98
C ASN A 116 -12.32 -6.71 13.80
N SER A 117 -11.82 -5.53 13.46
CA SER A 117 -10.76 -5.37 12.48
C SER A 117 -9.45 -5.88 13.08
N LEU A 118 -8.85 -6.87 12.40
CA LEU A 118 -7.42 -7.11 12.54
C LEU A 118 -6.76 -6.08 11.63
N SER A 119 -6.12 -5.08 12.21
CA SER A 119 -5.48 -4.01 11.44
C SER A 119 -4.58 -4.58 10.35
N PRO A 120 -4.73 -4.14 9.08
CA PRO A 120 -3.85 -4.58 8.02
C PRO A 120 -2.42 -4.14 8.33
N ALA A 121 -1.43 -4.89 7.84
CA ALA A 121 -0.06 -4.38 7.85
C ALA A 121 0.06 -3.19 6.89
N LEU A 122 0.93 -2.24 7.22
CA LEU A 122 1.15 -1.03 6.43
C LEU A 122 2.57 -1.04 5.82
N LEU A 123 2.65 -1.14 4.51
CA LEU A 123 3.88 -0.91 3.76
C LEU A 123 3.84 0.49 3.15
N VAL A 124 4.76 1.37 3.56
CA VAL A 124 4.94 2.67 2.94
C VAL A 124 5.97 2.55 1.82
N PHE A 125 5.54 2.61 0.58
CA PHE A 125 6.42 2.70 -0.57
C PHE A 125 6.81 4.16 -0.82
N LYS A 126 8.06 4.49 -0.55
CA LYS A 126 8.67 5.76 -0.94
C LYS A 126 9.08 5.67 -2.41
N ASN A 127 8.12 5.95 -3.30
CA ASN A 127 8.28 5.81 -4.75
C ASN A 127 9.03 6.98 -5.37
N LYS A 128 9.52 6.78 -6.59
CA LYS A 128 10.36 7.70 -7.36
C LYS A 128 11.70 7.98 -6.70
N SER A 129 12.19 7.01 -5.92
CA SER A 129 13.48 7.13 -5.21
C SER A 129 14.70 7.12 -6.15
N ASP A 130 14.51 6.78 -7.41
CA ASP A 130 15.49 6.90 -8.50
C ASP A 130 15.72 8.34 -8.96
N VAL A 131 14.82 9.27 -8.63
CA VAL A 131 14.91 10.66 -9.04
C VAL A 131 15.91 11.41 -8.16
N PRO A 132 16.89 12.13 -8.72
CA PRO A 132 17.81 12.96 -7.94
C PRO A 132 17.06 13.99 -7.08
N GLY A 133 17.46 14.13 -5.82
CA GLY A 133 16.84 15.06 -4.88
C GLY A 133 15.52 14.53 -4.25
N ALA A 134 15.16 13.28 -4.49
CA ALA A 134 14.04 12.65 -3.79
C ALA A 134 14.25 12.65 -2.27
N MET A 135 13.16 12.78 -1.51
CA MET A 135 13.19 12.73 -0.04
C MET A 135 13.79 11.43 0.48
N GLY A 136 14.61 11.53 1.53
CA GLY A 136 15.18 10.37 2.23
C GLY A 136 14.15 9.65 3.11
N ASP A 137 14.53 8.48 3.65
CA ASP A 137 13.65 7.67 4.51
C ASP A 137 13.26 8.45 5.77
N ASP A 138 14.22 9.11 6.42
CA ASP A 138 13.95 9.91 7.64
C ASP A 138 13.05 11.11 7.35
N GLU A 139 13.20 11.75 6.20
CA GLU A 139 12.37 12.88 5.78
C GLU A 139 10.90 12.46 5.59
N ILE A 140 10.66 11.33 4.92
CA ILE A 140 9.31 10.76 4.77
C ILE A 140 8.77 10.27 6.11
N ARG A 141 9.57 9.56 6.90
CA ARG A 141 9.18 9.03 8.21
C ARG A 141 8.72 10.14 9.17
N GLN A 142 9.47 11.24 9.21
CA GLN A 142 9.12 12.42 10.00
C GLN A 142 7.92 13.17 9.41
N GLY A 143 7.93 13.41 8.10
CA GLY A 143 6.86 14.12 7.40
C GLY A 143 5.49 13.46 7.54
N LEU A 144 5.44 12.13 7.48
CA LEU A 144 4.23 11.34 7.69
C LEU A 144 3.99 10.96 9.16
N GLN A 145 4.89 11.34 10.08
CA GLN A 145 4.80 10.97 11.49
C GLN A 145 4.62 9.47 11.74
N LEU A 146 5.33 8.64 10.97
CA LEU A 146 5.13 7.18 11.00
C LEU A 146 5.35 6.58 12.40
N ASP A 147 6.25 7.14 13.21
CA ASP A 147 6.53 6.67 14.56
C ASP A 147 5.35 6.85 15.53
N SER A 148 4.39 7.71 15.20
CA SER A 148 3.15 7.85 15.97
C SER A 148 2.13 6.73 15.70
N ILE A 149 2.32 5.95 14.65
CA ILE A 149 1.43 4.84 14.29
C ILE A 149 1.72 3.64 15.19
N THR A 150 0.86 3.44 16.18
CA THR A 150 0.96 2.32 17.15
C THR A 150 -0.08 1.23 16.91
N THR A 151 -1.06 1.48 16.04
CA THR A 151 -2.19 0.59 15.75
C THR A 151 -1.88 -0.45 14.67
N HIS A 152 -0.85 -0.22 13.86
CA HIS A 152 -0.48 -1.03 12.72
C HIS A 152 1.00 -1.43 12.79
N LYS A 153 1.30 -2.66 12.38
CA LYS A 153 2.69 -3.02 12.04
C LYS A 153 3.01 -2.32 10.72
N TRP A 154 4.07 -1.52 10.70
CA TRP A 154 4.44 -0.80 9.49
C TRP A 154 5.93 -0.90 9.17
N THR A 155 6.25 -0.65 7.91
CA THR A 155 7.61 -0.44 7.42
C THR A 155 7.62 0.60 6.30
N ILE A 156 8.78 1.23 6.08
CA ILE A 156 9.02 2.11 4.94
C ILE A 156 10.08 1.49 4.03
N MET A 157 9.90 1.62 2.72
CA MET A 157 10.81 1.06 1.74
C MET A 157 10.93 2.01 0.54
N ALA A 158 12.17 2.41 0.25
CA ALA A 158 12.48 3.16 -0.97
C ALA A 158 12.28 2.27 -2.20
N CYS A 159 11.53 2.75 -3.19
CA CYS A 159 11.29 2.00 -4.41
C CYS A 159 11.21 2.89 -5.65
N SER A 160 11.16 2.26 -6.81
CA SER A 160 10.91 2.92 -8.09
C SER A 160 10.01 2.08 -8.97
N GLY A 161 8.83 2.62 -9.29
CA GLY A 161 7.93 2.03 -10.28
C GLY A 161 8.51 2.03 -11.70
N MET A 162 9.46 2.93 -12.00
CA MET A 162 10.12 2.99 -13.31
C MET A 162 11.22 1.94 -13.45
N THR A 163 12.11 1.85 -12.47
CA THR A 163 13.26 0.93 -12.52
C THR A 163 12.93 -0.49 -12.02
N GLY A 164 11.93 -0.62 -11.16
CA GLY A 164 11.58 -1.86 -10.46
C GLY A 164 12.32 -2.03 -9.12
N GLN A 165 13.15 -1.08 -8.72
CA GLN A 165 13.90 -1.15 -7.48
C GLN A 165 12.99 -1.42 -6.28
N ASN A 166 13.34 -2.46 -5.49
CA ASN A 166 12.70 -2.86 -4.24
C ASN A 166 11.20 -3.22 -4.33
N LEU A 167 10.64 -3.37 -5.52
CA LEU A 167 9.23 -3.79 -5.66
C LEU A 167 9.04 -5.26 -5.21
N GLU A 168 9.95 -6.15 -5.60
CA GLU A 168 9.93 -7.55 -5.15
C GLU A 168 10.17 -7.66 -3.65
N GLU A 169 11.09 -6.87 -3.08
CA GLU A 169 11.34 -6.82 -1.64
C GLU A 169 10.07 -6.41 -0.87
N GLY A 170 9.32 -5.47 -1.41
CA GLY A 170 8.03 -5.07 -0.84
C GLY A 170 7.01 -6.20 -0.85
N LEU A 171 6.88 -6.93 -1.96
CA LEU A 171 5.99 -8.09 -2.05
C LEU A 171 6.42 -9.19 -1.08
N ARG A 172 7.73 -9.43 -0.95
CA ARG A 172 8.28 -10.41 0.00
C ARG A 172 7.96 -10.05 1.44
N TRP A 173 8.07 -8.77 1.80
CA TRP A 173 7.68 -8.29 3.12
C TRP A 173 6.18 -8.52 3.41
N VAL A 174 5.31 -8.22 2.43
CA VAL A 174 3.86 -8.45 2.52
C VAL A 174 3.55 -9.93 2.79
N ILE A 175 4.18 -10.84 2.07
CA ILE A 175 4.00 -12.28 2.26
C ILE A 175 4.55 -12.75 3.62
N GLN A 176 5.72 -12.25 4.02
CA GLN A 176 6.31 -12.62 5.31
C GLN A 176 5.43 -12.17 6.48
N ASP A 177 4.88 -10.96 6.41
CA ASP A 177 3.93 -10.48 7.42
C ASP A 177 2.68 -11.38 7.50
N ALA A 178 2.16 -11.83 6.35
CA ALA A 178 1.03 -12.75 6.33
C ALA A 178 1.37 -14.11 6.97
N ARG A 179 2.56 -14.65 6.69
CA ARG A 179 3.07 -15.87 7.33
C ARG A 179 3.16 -15.71 8.83
N ASP A 180 3.79 -14.63 9.30
CA ASP A 180 3.95 -14.34 10.74
C ASP A 180 2.60 -14.29 11.45
N ARG A 181 1.62 -13.65 10.84
CA ARG A 181 0.26 -13.57 11.39
C ARG A 181 -0.46 -14.91 11.47
N LEU A 182 -0.19 -15.84 10.54
CA LEU A 182 -0.76 -17.19 10.60
C LEU A 182 -0.21 -18.02 11.77
N PHE A 183 1.04 -17.77 12.19
CA PHE A 183 1.66 -18.48 13.33
C PHE A 183 1.21 -17.93 14.69
N LEU A 184 0.65 -16.71 14.75
CA LEU A 184 0.18 -16.11 15.99
C LEU A 184 -1.23 -16.59 16.42
N PHE A 185 -1.81 -17.49 15.67
CA PHE A 185 -3.15 -18.07 15.88
C PHE A 185 -3.13 -19.59 15.76
#